data_8def6ad167d52716b4acded7be77c6c7
#
_entry.id   8def6ad167d52716b4acded7be77c6c7
#
_cell.length_a   1.000
_cell.length_b   1.000
_cell.length_c   1.000
_cell.angle_alpha   90.00
_cell.angle_beta   90.00
_cell.angle_gamma   90.00
#
_symmetry.space_group_name_H-M   'P 1'
#
loop_
_entity.id
_entity.type
_entity.pdbx_description
1 polymer ?
#
loop_
_entity_poly.entity_id
_entity_poly.type
_entity_poly.pdbx_seq_one_letter_code
_entity_poly.pdbx_strand_id
1 'polypeptide(L)'
;MGMFDYVHYEGKQYQSKDTPHQLMDKYKIEVDETSGHKGLWVEEYDTEYVDEPDLIMKGYFKEINQRWVRLENFDGLIVFYRQGEDKKSWINYKALFMDGVVIKLTCVVENE
;
A
#
# COMPACT_ATOMS: atom_id res chain seq x y z
N MET A 1 15.60 -7.78 9.62
CA MET A 1 14.96 -7.17 8.45
C MET A 1 13.47 -7.07 8.69
N GLY A 2 12.93 -5.86 8.72
CA GLY A 2 11.51 -5.67 8.96
C GLY A 2 10.67 -5.90 7.71
N MET A 3 9.45 -6.36 7.89
CA MET A 3 8.47 -6.40 6.82
C MET A 3 7.92 -5.00 6.60
N PHE A 4 7.61 -4.67 5.37
CA PHE A 4 7.00 -3.40 5.02
C PHE A 4 5.92 -3.62 3.97
N ASP A 5 4.96 -2.71 3.93
CA ASP A 5 3.90 -2.71 2.94
C ASP A 5 4.22 -1.71 1.84
N TYR A 6 3.53 -1.83 0.74
CA TYR A 6 3.66 -0.90 -0.38
C TYR A 6 2.49 0.05 -0.40
N VAL A 7 2.78 1.33 -0.64
CA VAL A 7 1.75 2.36 -0.85
C VAL A 7 1.95 2.94 -2.23
N HIS A 8 0.92 2.89 -3.06
CA HIS A 8 0.93 3.51 -4.38
C HIS A 8 0.27 4.87 -4.29
N TYR A 9 0.99 5.90 -4.69
CA TYR A 9 0.52 7.27 -4.66
C TYR A 9 1.01 8.02 -5.90
N GLU A 10 0.08 8.60 -6.64
CA GLU A 10 0.38 9.37 -7.86
C GLU A 10 1.26 8.61 -8.86
N GLY A 11 0.96 7.32 -9.05
CA GLY A 11 1.67 6.47 -10.00
C GLY A 11 3.03 5.97 -9.56
N LYS A 12 3.40 6.21 -8.30
CA LYS A 12 4.69 5.78 -7.76
C LYS A 12 4.49 4.85 -6.57
N GLN A 13 5.45 3.95 -6.38
CA GLN A 13 5.42 2.98 -5.29
C GLN A 13 6.31 3.43 -4.15
N TYR A 14 5.76 3.40 -2.95
CA TYR A 14 6.45 3.77 -1.71
C TYR A 14 6.43 2.59 -0.75
N GLN A 15 7.28 2.65 0.27
CA GLN A 15 7.31 1.67 1.35
C GLN A 15 6.72 2.29 2.61
N SER A 16 6.09 1.48 3.44
CA SER A 16 5.54 1.93 4.72
C SER A 16 5.57 0.81 5.74
N LYS A 17 5.77 1.18 7.01
CA LYS A 17 5.67 0.27 8.15
C LYS A 17 4.50 0.60 9.07
N ASP A 18 3.73 1.62 8.71
CA ASP A 18 2.66 2.16 9.57
C ASP A 18 1.26 1.82 9.08
N THR A 19 1.16 0.89 8.14
CA THR A 19 -0.13 0.50 7.58
C THR A 19 -0.94 -0.37 8.55
N PRO A 20 -2.27 -0.40 8.41
CA PRO A 20 -3.12 -1.13 9.36
C PRO A 20 -2.81 -2.62 9.49
N HIS A 21 -2.48 -3.30 8.41
CA HIS A 21 -2.28 -4.74 8.43
C HIS A 21 -0.83 -5.18 8.64
N GLN A 22 0.13 -4.44 8.11
CA GLN A 22 1.56 -4.74 8.21
C GLN A 22 1.93 -6.16 7.77
N LEU A 23 1.26 -6.66 6.73
CA LEU A 23 1.40 -8.02 6.23
C LEU A 23 1.97 -8.10 4.81
N MET A 24 2.80 -7.13 4.44
CA MET A 24 3.35 -6.99 3.08
C MET A 24 2.25 -6.79 2.03
N ASP A 25 1.18 -6.12 2.41
CA ASP A 25 0.06 -5.82 1.53
C ASP A 25 0.37 -4.61 0.64
N LYS A 26 -0.45 -4.43 -0.37
CA LYS A 26 -0.41 -3.26 -1.23
C LYS A 26 -1.56 -2.32 -0.88
N TYR A 27 -1.22 -1.05 -0.73
CA TYR A 27 -2.18 0.01 -0.46
C TYR A 27 -2.10 1.03 -1.57
N LYS A 28 -3.15 1.81 -1.74
CA LYS A 28 -3.11 2.99 -2.61
C LYS A 28 -3.87 4.14 -1.98
N ILE A 29 -3.43 5.35 -2.33
CA ILE A 29 -4.12 6.57 -1.94
C ILE A 29 -4.57 7.25 -3.24
N GLU A 30 -5.88 7.33 -3.43
CA GLU A 30 -6.49 7.92 -4.61
C GLU A 30 -7.75 8.67 -4.22
N VAL A 31 -8.22 9.52 -5.13
CA VAL A 31 -9.49 10.20 -4.94
C VAL A 31 -10.63 9.19 -5.01
N ASP A 32 -11.43 9.18 -3.96
CA ASP A 32 -12.68 8.41 -3.94
C ASP A 32 -13.73 9.26 -4.66
N GLU A 33 -14.20 8.78 -5.80
CA GLU A 33 -15.14 9.54 -6.63
C GLU A 33 -16.47 9.80 -5.93
N THR A 34 -16.84 8.94 -4.99
CA THR A 34 -18.08 9.10 -4.22
C THR A 34 -18.02 10.32 -3.30
N SER A 35 -16.89 10.53 -2.64
CA SER A 35 -16.71 11.64 -1.69
C SER A 35 -15.98 12.84 -2.26
N GLY A 36 -15.20 12.64 -3.33
CA GLY A 36 -14.34 13.66 -3.88
C GLY A 36 -13.04 13.90 -3.10
N HIS A 37 -12.77 13.10 -2.08
CA HIS A 37 -11.59 13.22 -1.23
C HIS A 37 -10.64 12.05 -1.43
N LYS A 38 -9.35 12.26 -1.16
CA LYS A 38 -8.37 11.18 -1.21
C LYS A 38 -8.65 10.17 -0.10
N GLY A 39 -8.73 8.93 -0.46
CA GLY A 39 -8.99 7.83 0.48
C GLY A 39 -7.92 6.77 0.43
N LEU A 40 -7.98 5.84 1.38
CA LEU A 40 -7.06 4.72 1.50
C LEU A 40 -7.75 3.44 1.02
N TRP A 41 -7.03 2.68 0.21
CA TRP A 41 -7.48 1.40 -0.33
C TRP A 41 -6.43 0.34 -0.03
N VAL A 42 -6.87 -0.89 0.20
CA VAL A 42 -5.98 -2.04 0.33
C VAL A 42 -6.34 -3.06 -0.72
N GLU A 43 -5.32 -3.71 -1.28
CA GLU A 43 -5.55 -4.81 -2.21
C GLU A 43 -5.86 -6.08 -1.43
N GLU A 44 -6.98 -6.70 -1.73
CA GLU A 44 -7.34 -8.01 -1.20
C GLU A 44 -7.40 -9.00 -2.34
N TYR A 45 -7.17 -10.26 -2.02
CA TYR A 45 -7.20 -11.35 -2.99
C TYR A 45 -7.61 -12.64 -2.30
N ASP A 46 -8.10 -13.58 -3.11
CA ASP A 46 -8.35 -14.93 -2.68
C ASP A 46 -7.18 -15.80 -3.10
N THR A 47 -7.01 -16.94 -2.45
CA THR A 47 -6.00 -17.90 -2.82
C THR A 47 -6.65 -19.18 -3.32
N GLU A 48 -6.07 -19.76 -4.37
CA GLU A 48 -6.50 -21.02 -4.94
C GLU A 48 -5.32 -21.97 -4.96
N TYR A 49 -5.52 -23.20 -4.47
CA TYR A 49 -4.50 -24.22 -4.56
C TYR A 49 -4.52 -24.84 -5.95
N VAL A 50 -3.39 -24.80 -6.62
CA VAL A 50 -3.22 -25.40 -7.96
C VAL A 50 -2.32 -26.62 -7.80
N ASP A 51 -2.87 -27.80 -8.15
CA ASP A 51 -2.11 -29.05 -8.14
C ASP A 51 -1.68 -29.36 -9.56
N GLU A 52 -0.37 -29.30 -9.80
CA GLU A 52 0.21 -29.60 -11.10
C GLU A 52 1.08 -30.84 -11.01
N PRO A 53 0.53 -32.01 -11.39
CA PRO A 53 1.25 -33.28 -11.22
C PRO A 53 2.54 -33.39 -12.04
N ASP A 54 2.69 -32.58 -13.08
CA ASP A 54 3.87 -32.63 -13.95
C ASP A 54 5.02 -31.74 -13.43
N LEU A 55 4.81 -30.99 -12.35
CA LEU A 55 5.85 -30.16 -11.76
C LEU A 55 6.59 -30.94 -10.68
N ILE A 56 7.87 -30.61 -10.53
CA ILE A 56 8.70 -31.15 -9.45
C ILE A 56 8.11 -30.81 -8.08
N MET A 57 7.50 -29.63 -7.98
CA MET A 57 6.74 -29.21 -6.81
C MET A 57 5.29 -29.63 -6.95
N LYS A 58 4.74 -30.26 -5.90
CA LYS A 58 3.41 -30.88 -5.95
C LYS A 58 2.23 -29.91 -5.93
N GLY A 59 2.47 -28.63 -6.07
CA GLY A 59 1.41 -27.67 -6.11
C GLY A 59 1.82 -26.33 -5.50
N TYR A 60 0.98 -25.34 -5.65
CA TYR A 60 1.25 -24.01 -5.14
C TYR A 60 -0.07 -23.25 -4.94
N PHE A 61 0.00 -22.20 -4.13
CA PHE A 61 -1.13 -21.27 -3.98
C PHE A 61 -1.01 -20.13 -4.95
N LYS A 62 -2.10 -19.87 -5.66
CA LYS A 62 -2.20 -18.81 -6.64
C LYS A 62 -3.14 -17.73 -6.11
N GLU A 63 -2.74 -16.47 -6.28
CA GLU A 63 -3.59 -15.35 -5.94
C GLU A 63 -4.60 -15.11 -7.07
N ILE A 64 -5.88 -15.06 -6.71
CA ILE A 64 -6.97 -14.83 -7.66
C ILE A 64 -7.91 -13.77 -7.11
N ASN A 65 -8.73 -13.19 -8.00
CA ASN A 65 -9.75 -12.22 -7.61
C ASN A 65 -9.18 -11.01 -6.88
N GLN A 66 -8.05 -10.50 -7.34
CA GLN A 66 -7.47 -9.28 -6.78
C GLN A 66 -8.45 -8.12 -6.92
N ARG A 67 -8.63 -7.39 -5.83
CA ARG A 67 -9.54 -6.26 -5.78
C ARG A 67 -9.06 -5.21 -4.81
N TRP A 68 -9.44 -3.97 -5.06
CA TRP A 68 -9.16 -2.87 -4.14
C TRP A 68 -10.36 -2.66 -3.22
N VAL A 69 -10.11 -2.65 -1.92
CA VAL A 69 -11.15 -2.45 -0.90
C VAL A 69 -10.90 -1.13 -0.19
N ARG A 70 -11.95 -0.31 -0.14
CA ARG A 70 -11.90 1.00 0.51
C ARG A 70 -11.88 0.83 2.03
N LEU A 71 -10.89 1.45 2.67
CA LEU A 71 -10.80 1.44 4.13
C LEU A 71 -11.48 2.70 4.69
N GLU A 72 -12.78 2.61 4.91
CA GLU A 72 -13.61 3.76 5.27
C GLU A 72 -13.48 4.20 6.73
N ASN A 73 -13.04 3.30 7.60
CA ASN A 73 -13.03 3.55 9.05
C ASN A 73 -11.63 3.72 9.63
N PHE A 74 -10.65 3.92 8.78
CA PHE A 74 -9.28 4.04 9.26
C PHE A 74 -8.99 5.46 9.77
N ASP A 75 -8.53 5.55 11.02
CA ASP A 75 -8.02 6.77 11.63
C ASP A 75 -6.56 6.56 11.99
N GLY A 76 -5.70 7.48 11.62
CA GLY A 76 -4.30 7.37 11.98
C GLY A 76 -3.37 8.03 10.98
N LEU A 77 -2.08 7.93 11.29
CA LEU A 77 -1.02 8.50 10.47
C LEU A 77 -0.29 7.36 9.75
N ILE A 78 -0.16 7.49 8.43
CA ILE A 78 0.66 6.60 7.62
C ILE A 78 1.83 7.39 7.09
N VAL A 79 3.05 6.92 7.39
CA VAL A 79 4.27 7.46 6.82
C VAL A 79 4.74 6.51 5.73
N PHE A 80 4.89 7.03 4.53
CA PHE A 80 5.40 6.23 3.41
C PHE A 80 6.53 6.98 2.73
N TYR A 81 7.49 6.23 2.22
CA TYR A 81 8.74 6.83 1.73
C TYR A 81 9.28 6.03 0.56
N ARG A 82 10.09 6.71 -0.24
CA ARG A 82 10.86 6.07 -1.30
C ARG A 82 12.17 6.82 -1.50
N GLN A 83 13.14 6.15 -2.09
CA GLN A 83 14.39 6.80 -2.49
C GLN A 83 14.13 7.65 -3.74
N GLY A 84 14.72 8.84 -3.77
CA GLY A 84 14.64 9.72 -4.93
C GLY A 84 15.39 9.15 -6.13
N GLU A 85 15.15 9.73 -7.30
CA GLU A 85 15.74 9.27 -8.55
C GLU A 85 17.26 9.44 -8.56
N ASP A 86 17.79 10.39 -7.82
CA ASP A 86 19.23 10.62 -7.66
C ASP A 86 19.89 9.60 -6.73
N LYS A 87 19.11 8.75 -6.07
CA LYS A 87 19.54 7.73 -5.10
C LYS A 87 20.23 8.30 -3.87
N LYS A 88 20.14 9.59 -3.65
CA LYS A 88 20.76 10.28 -2.50
C LYS A 88 19.73 10.92 -1.58
N SER A 89 18.56 11.21 -2.09
CA SER A 89 17.48 11.82 -1.31
C SER A 89 16.43 10.80 -0.96
N TRP A 90 15.69 11.07 0.10
CA TRP A 90 14.54 10.30 0.51
C TRP A 90 13.31 11.19 0.47
N ILE A 91 12.27 10.72 -0.18
CA ILE A 91 10.99 11.41 -0.25
C ILE A 91 10.07 10.76 0.77
N ASN A 92 9.67 11.53 1.77
CA ASN A 92 8.82 11.05 2.86
C ASN A 92 7.47 11.78 2.81
N TYR A 93 6.40 11.01 2.85
CA TYR A 93 5.05 11.53 2.97
C TYR A 93 4.46 11.11 4.31
N LYS A 94 3.73 12.04 4.92
CA LYS A 94 2.94 11.76 6.12
C LYS A 94 1.49 12.07 5.79
N ALA A 95 0.66 11.05 5.81
CA ALA A 95 -0.76 11.18 5.52
C ALA A 95 -1.56 10.90 6.78
N LEU A 96 -2.30 11.91 7.24
CA LEU A 96 -3.20 11.76 8.38
C LEU A 96 -4.59 11.46 7.88
N PHE A 97 -5.16 10.36 8.35
CA PHE A 97 -6.48 9.89 7.94
C PHE A 97 -7.50 10.05 9.08
N MET A 98 -8.71 10.40 8.70
CA MET A 98 -9.88 10.35 9.57
C MET A 98 -11.03 9.76 8.77
N ASP A 99 -11.64 8.69 9.28
CA ASP A 99 -12.69 7.93 8.59
C ASP A 99 -12.24 7.51 7.18
N GLY A 100 -10.97 7.11 7.06
CA GLY A 100 -10.41 6.67 5.79
C GLY A 100 -10.15 7.76 4.77
N VAL A 101 -10.26 9.02 5.16
CA VAL A 101 -10.05 10.18 4.28
C VAL A 101 -8.78 10.92 4.71
N VAL A 102 -7.97 11.31 3.72
CA VAL A 102 -6.77 12.11 3.99
C VAL A 102 -7.20 13.52 4.38
N ILE A 103 -6.93 13.90 5.63
CA ILE A 103 -7.22 15.25 6.12
C ILE A 103 -5.99 16.14 6.13
N LYS A 104 -4.80 15.55 6.10
CA LYS A 104 -3.54 16.29 6.00
C LYS A 104 -2.48 15.43 5.32
N LEU A 105 -1.83 15.98 4.32
CA LEU A 105 -0.74 15.31 3.63
C LEU A 105 0.48 16.23 3.62
N THR A 106 1.60 15.74 4.14
CA THR A 106 2.85 16.49 4.21
C THR A 106 3.93 15.72 3.47
N CYS A 107 4.72 16.43 2.69
CA CYS A 107 5.87 15.85 1.98
C CYS A 107 7.15 16.50 2.48
N VAL A 108 8.13 15.69 2.83
CA VAL A 108 9.46 16.16 3.22
C VAL A 108 10.49 15.43 2.38
N VAL A 109 11.40 16.18 1.76
CA VAL A 109 12.52 15.61 1.02
C VAL A 109 13.77 15.76 1.87
N GLU A 110 14.39 14.64 2.20
CA GLU A 110 15.62 14.61 2.98
C GLU A 110 16.79 14.26 2.07
N ASN A 111 17.88 15.02 2.16
CA ASN A 111 19.11 14.77 1.43
C ASN A 111 20.18 14.25 2.37
N GLU A 112 20.93 13.29 1.88
CA GLU A 112 22.12 12.82 2.60
C GLU A 112 23.29 13.79 2.44
#